data_b1ce3f09e54855cc4af089c8c2cdd1fe
#
_entry.id   b1ce3f09e54855cc4af089c8c2cdd1fe
#
_cell.length_a   1.000
_cell.length_b   1.000
_cell.length_c   1.000
_cell.angle_alpha   90.00
_cell.angle_beta   90.00
_cell.angle_gamma   90.00
#
_symmetry.space_group_name_H-M   'P 1'
#
loop_
_entity.id
_entity.type
_entity.pdbx_description
1 polymer ?
#
loop_
_entity_poly.entity_id
_entity_poly.type
_entity_poly.pdbx_seq_one_letter_code
_entity_poly.pdbx_strand_id
1 'polypeptide(L)'
;MALNYLITGGAGFIGSNYVHRLLQRGANVTVYDNLSRAGAPRNLDWLKKDFGADSFNMQVADVRDAASIREAARQADVIVHLAGQVAVTTSVTDPRSDFEANAIGTFNTLEAARLSGHDPIFIYASTNKVYGGMDDVRVVEDATRWHYADLVNGCPETQPLDFHSPYGCSKGTGDQYVRDYARIYGLRSVVFRQSCIYGPRQFGIEDQGWLAWMTIAAVTGRRITIYGDGKQVRDVLHVDDLLDAYDAAIEKIDVAKGRVYNMGGGARNVLAVWAEFGPLLEKLLGRKIEVARAGWRPGDQRVFYADFGKARKELGWEPKIGLEDGIERLFRWVQENQALF
;
A
#
# COMPACT_ATOMS: atom_id res chain seq x y z
N MET A 1 7.09 28.84 1.06
CA MET A 1 6.47 28.45 -0.22
C MET A 1 5.83 27.09 -0.04
N ALA A 2 4.70 26.79 -0.72
CA ALA A 2 4.12 25.47 -0.71
C ALA A 2 5.07 24.48 -1.42
N LEU A 3 5.18 23.25 -0.90
CA LEU A 3 6.00 22.21 -1.53
C LEU A 3 5.31 21.69 -2.79
N ASN A 4 6.12 21.32 -3.78
CA ASN A 4 5.68 20.69 -5.02
C ASN A 4 5.78 19.17 -4.87
N TYR A 5 4.63 18.49 -4.90
CA TYR A 5 4.54 17.03 -4.78
C TYR A 5 4.35 16.39 -6.15
N LEU A 6 5.14 15.37 -6.47
CA LEU A 6 4.90 14.43 -7.56
C LEU A 6 4.41 13.11 -6.97
N ILE A 7 3.17 12.72 -7.27
CA ILE A 7 2.56 11.47 -6.79
C ILE A 7 2.39 10.53 -7.98
N THR A 8 3.32 9.57 -8.15
CA THR A 8 3.13 8.53 -9.16
C THR A 8 2.16 7.48 -8.65
N GLY A 9 1.25 7.01 -9.51
CA GLY A 9 0.10 6.22 -9.05
C GLY A 9 -0.91 7.08 -8.27
N GLY A 10 -0.93 8.38 -8.53
CA GLY A 10 -1.70 9.37 -7.77
C GLY A 10 -3.23 9.28 -7.95
N ALA A 11 -3.72 8.61 -8.98
CA ALA A 11 -5.13 8.27 -9.14
C ALA A 11 -5.50 6.90 -8.51
N GLY A 12 -4.52 6.12 -8.04
CA GLY A 12 -4.75 4.88 -7.31
C GLY A 12 -5.35 5.10 -5.91
N PHE A 13 -5.59 4.02 -5.17
CA PHE A 13 -6.20 4.07 -3.84
C PHE A 13 -5.42 4.95 -2.85
N ILE A 14 -4.16 4.61 -2.56
CA ILE A 14 -3.34 5.38 -1.61
C ILE A 14 -3.05 6.77 -2.17
N GLY A 15 -2.70 6.83 -3.47
CA GLY A 15 -2.35 8.08 -4.14
C GLY A 15 -3.46 9.11 -4.09
N SER A 16 -4.68 8.75 -4.45
CA SER A 16 -5.82 9.68 -4.45
C SER A 16 -6.18 10.21 -3.06
N ASN A 17 -6.09 9.37 -2.03
CA ASN A 17 -6.28 9.81 -0.65
C ASN A 17 -5.17 10.79 -0.22
N TYR A 18 -3.92 10.54 -0.64
CA TYR A 18 -2.83 11.46 -0.31
C TYR A 18 -2.92 12.77 -1.10
N VAL A 19 -3.22 12.71 -2.39
CA VAL A 19 -3.50 13.91 -3.21
C VAL A 19 -4.60 14.76 -2.58
N HIS A 20 -5.72 14.13 -2.19
CA HIS A 20 -6.82 14.82 -1.51
C HIS A 20 -6.34 15.56 -0.25
N ARG A 21 -5.60 14.88 0.65
CA ARG A 21 -5.02 15.45 1.86
C ARG A 21 -4.09 16.63 1.56
N LEU A 22 -3.23 16.49 0.55
CA LEU A 22 -2.28 17.54 0.17
C LEU A 22 -2.97 18.78 -0.39
N LEU A 23 -4.00 18.60 -1.23
CA LEU A 23 -4.80 19.70 -1.77
C LEU A 23 -5.58 20.43 -0.68
N GLN A 24 -6.11 19.72 0.32
CA GLN A 24 -6.72 20.35 1.50
C GLN A 24 -5.76 21.25 2.27
N ARG A 25 -4.46 20.96 2.21
CA ARG A 25 -3.39 21.75 2.87
C ARG A 25 -2.80 22.83 1.97
N GLY A 26 -3.30 22.98 0.74
CA GLY A 26 -2.84 23.98 -0.22
C GLY A 26 -1.47 23.66 -0.86
N ALA A 27 -1.07 22.40 -0.90
CA ALA A 27 0.16 21.98 -1.56
C ALA A 27 -0.01 21.99 -3.10
N ASN A 28 1.09 22.18 -3.83
CA ASN A 28 1.11 22.00 -5.28
C ASN A 28 1.28 20.51 -5.61
N VAL A 29 0.35 19.92 -6.34
CA VAL A 29 0.36 18.48 -6.60
C VAL A 29 0.34 18.19 -8.09
N THR A 30 1.29 17.36 -8.55
CA THR A 30 1.25 16.68 -9.84
C THR A 30 0.86 15.23 -9.62
N VAL A 31 -0.28 14.83 -10.17
CA VAL A 31 -0.75 13.44 -10.26
C VAL A 31 -0.18 12.82 -11.53
N TYR A 32 0.64 11.80 -11.40
CA TYR A 32 1.23 11.06 -12.51
C TYR A 32 0.69 9.62 -12.48
N ASP A 33 -0.15 9.24 -13.45
CA ASP A 33 -0.83 7.96 -13.46
C ASP A 33 -1.21 7.57 -14.90
N ASN A 34 -1.08 6.29 -15.26
CA ASN A 34 -1.49 5.81 -16.58
C ASN A 34 -2.97 5.38 -16.65
N LEU A 35 -3.70 5.53 -15.54
CA LEU A 35 -5.12 5.20 -15.38
C LEU A 35 -5.51 3.75 -15.73
N SER A 36 -4.54 2.84 -15.72
CA SER A 36 -4.76 1.43 -16.08
C SER A 36 -5.60 0.64 -15.08
N ARG A 37 -5.66 1.08 -13.81
CA ARG A 37 -6.48 0.45 -12.77
C ARG A 37 -7.92 0.92 -12.86
N ALA A 38 -8.87 -0.01 -12.81
CA ALA A 38 -10.30 0.29 -12.98
C ALA A 38 -10.86 1.38 -12.03
N GLY A 39 -10.30 1.51 -10.83
CA GLY A 39 -10.70 2.53 -9.86
C GLY A 39 -10.04 3.91 -10.09
N ALA A 40 -8.95 3.98 -10.86
CA ALA A 40 -8.18 5.23 -11.02
C ALA A 40 -8.98 6.38 -11.67
N PRO A 41 -9.73 6.17 -12.77
CA PRO A 41 -10.57 7.22 -13.32
C PRO A 41 -11.61 7.74 -12.31
N ARG A 42 -12.24 6.85 -11.54
CA ARG A 42 -13.24 7.23 -10.53
C ARG A 42 -12.65 8.05 -9.38
N ASN A 43 -11.45 7.72 -8.95
CA ASN A 43 -10.72 8.51 -7.95
C ASN A 43 -10.32 9.87 -8.51
N LEU A 44 -9.89 9.93 -9.77
CA LEU A 44 -9.57 11.20 -10.44
C LEU A 44 -10.80 12.10 -10.56
N ASP A 45 -11.95 11.53 -10.93
CA ASP A 45 -13.22 12.28 -11.01
C ASP A 45 -13.65 12.80 -9.63
N TRP A 46 -13.45 12.02 -8.59
CA TRP A 46 -13.67 12.48 -7.22
C TRP A 46 -12.79 13.68 -6.85
N LEU A 47 -11.48 13.62 -7.11
CA LEU A 47 -10.57 14.74 -6.85
C LEU A 47 -10.97 16.01 -7.60
N LYS A 48 -11.33 15.87 -8.90
CA LYS A 48 -11.82 16.99 -9.72
C LYS A 48 -13.13 17.58 -9.21
N LYS A 49 -14.03 16.71 -8.70
CA LYS A 49 -15.29 17.15 -8.12
C LYS A 49 -15.11 17.96 -6.86
N ASP A 50 -14.20 17.51 -5.97
CA ASP A 50 -14.01 18.13 -4.66
C ASP A 50 -13.18 19.43 -4.71
N PHE A 51 -12.21 19.52 -5.63
CA PHE A 51 -11.27 20.65 -5.69
C PHE A 51 -11.33 21.47 -6.97
N GLY A 52 -11.95 20.97 -8.03
CA GLY A 52 -11.87 21.54 -9.37
C GLY A 52 -10.77 20.94 -10.23
N ALA A 53 -10.94 20.95 -11.54
CA ALA A 53 -10.04 20.31 -12.49
C ALA A 53 -8.64 20.97 -12.52
N ASP A 54 -8.57 22.26 -12.23
CA ASP A 54 -7.35 23.07 -12.31
C ASP A 54 -6.58 23.16 -10.97
N SER A 55 -7.06 22.48 -9.92
CA SER A 55 -6.45 22.54 -8.58
C SER A 55 -5.18 21.70 -8.46
N PHE A 56 -4.91 20.81 -9.40
CA PHE A 56 -3.71 20.00 -9.48
C PHE A 56 -3.33 19.73 -10.93
N ASN A 57 -2.06 19.44 -11.18
CA ASN A 57 -1.59 19.06 -12.50
C ASN A 57 -1.81 17.55 -12.71
N MET A 58 -2.51 17.14 -13.77
CA MET A 58 -2.69 15.73 -14.15
C MET A 58 -1.84 15.39 -15.35
N GLN A 59 -0.94 14.41 -15.19
CA GLN A 59 -0.17 13.82 -16.27
C GLN A 59 -0.57 12.35 -16.48
N VAL A 60 -1.25 12.08 -17.58
CA VAL A 60 -1.61 10.70 -17.98
C VAL A 60 -0.39 10.11 -18.68
N ALA A 61 0.41 9.37 -17.93
CA ALA A 61 1.68 8.81 -18.41
C ALA A 61 2.12 7.58 -17.58
N ASP A 62 3.10 6.85 -18.09
CA ASP A 62 3.59 5.61 -17.50
C ASP A 62 5.02 5.76 -16.95
N VAL A 63 5.30 5.26 -15.76
CA VAL A 63 6.66 5.30 -15.15
C VAL A 63 7.72 4.50 -15.93
N ARG A 64 7.29 3.64 -16.85
CA ARG A 64 8.19 2.94 -17.78
C ARG A 64 8.77 3.87 -18.83
N ASP A 65 8.12 5.02 -19.08
CA ASP A 65 8.67 6.09 -19.93
C ASP A 65 9.61 6.98 -19.12
N ALA A 66 10.92 6.72 -19.27
CA ALA A 66 11.96 7.43 -18.56
C ALA A 66 12.02 8.94 -18.91
N ALA A 67 11.65 9.33 -20.13
CA ALA A 67 11.66 10.73 -20.53
C ALA A 67 10.51 11.50 -19.87
N SER A 68 9.31 10.92 -19.89
CA SER A 68 8.12 11.49 -19.27
C SER A 68 8.27 11.69 -17.77
N ILE A 69 8.72 10.65 -17.03
CA ILE A 69 8.89 10.76 -15.58
C ILE A 69 10.01 11.73 -15.20
N ARG A 70 11.07 11.83 -16.00
CA ARG A 70 12.15 12.79 -15.79
C ARG A 70 11.64 14.22 -15.89
N GLU A 71 10.81 14.53 -16.86
CA GLU A 71 10.20 15.86 -17.00
C GLU A 71 9.27 16.17 -15.82
N ALA A 72 8.44 15.22 -15.41
CA ALA A 72 7.53 15.37 -14.27
C ALA A 72 8.26 15.65 -12.95
N ALA A 73 9.44 15.04 -12.75
CA ALA A 73 10.22 15.17 -11.52
C ALA A 73 11.03 16.47 -11.41
N ARG A 74 11.13 17.27 -12.47
CA ARG A 74 12.05 18.41 -12.57
C ARG A 74 11.95 19.44 -11.46
N GLN A 75 10.75 19.70 -10.97
CA GLN A 75 10.49 20.72 -9.95
C GLN A 75 9.89 20.15 -8.67
N ALA A 76 9.92 18.82 -8.51
CA ALA A 76 9.38 18.18 -7.35
C ALA A 76 10.28 18.37 -6.13
N ASP A 77 9.71 18.84 -5.01
CA ASP A 77 10.37 18.86 -3.70
C ASP A 77 10.18 17.52 -2.99
N VAL A 78 9.06 16.83 -3.28
CA VAL A 78 8.71 15.52 -2.74
C VAL A 78 8.16 14.64 -3.85
N ILE A 79 8.71 13.42 -3.98
CA ILE A 79 8.22 12.38 -4.87
C ILE A 79 7.69 11.23 -4.03
N VAL A 80 6.40 10.90 -4.17
CA VAL A 80 5.80 9.71 -3.54
C VAL A 80 5.53 8.69 -4.63
N HIS A 81 6.34 7.63 -4.66
CA HIS A 81 6.31 6.63 -5.71
C HIS A 81 5.42 5.45 -5.32
N LEU A 82 4.17 5.50 -5.81
CA LEU A 82 3.12 4.49 -5.59
C LEU A 82 2.76 3.73 -6.87
N ALA A 83 3.18 4.22 -8.04
CA ALA A 83 2.93 3.55 -9.31
C ALA A 83 3.57 2.17 -9.33
N GLY A 84 2.83 1.16 -9.76
CA GLY A 84 3.32 -0.20 -9.88
C GLY A 84 2.19 -1.22 -10.05
N GLN A 85 2.57 -2.43 -10.42
CA GLN A 85 1.72 -3.61 -10.36
C GLN A 85 1.67 -4.09 -8.90
N VAL A 86 0.51 -4.53 -8.40
CA VAL A 86 0.29 -4.77 -6.97
C VAL A 86 -0.31 -6.15 -6.63
N ALA A 87 -0.63 -6.98 -7.64
CA ALA A 87 -1.23 -8.29 -7.43
C ALA A 87 -0.21 -9.41 -7.66
N VAL A 88 -0.02 -10.27 -6.64
CA VAL A 88 0.87 -11.44 -6.73
C VAL A 88 0.43 -12.38 -7.85
N THR A 89 -0.86 -12.68 -7.95
CA THR A 89 -1.43 -13.57 -8.98
C THR A 89 -1.14 -13.08 -10.41
N THR A 90 -1.35 -11.79 -10.67
CA THR A 90 -1.03 -11.17 -11.96
C THR A 90 0.47 -11.27 -12.27
N SER A 91 1.35 -11.10 -11.28
CA SER A 91 2.79 -11.22 -11.51
C SER A 91 3.24 -12.63 -11.93
N VAL A 92 2.51 -13.67 -11.50
CA VAL A 92 2.79 -15.05 -11.90
C VAL A 92 2.36 -15.31 -13.35
N THR A 93 1.27 -14.69 -13.80
CA THR A 93 0.77 -14.87 -15.18
C THR A 93 1.46 -13.95 -16.17
N ASP A 94 1.90 -12.77 -15.75
CA ASP A 94 2.64 -11.80 -16.57
C ASP A 94 3.81 -11.19 -15.79
N PRO A 95 4.90 -11.96 -15.59
CA PRO A 95 6.07 -11.51 -14.83
C PRO A 95 6.83 -10.38 -15.51
N ARG A 96 6.72 -10.27 -16.85
CA ARG A 96 7.39 -9.21 -17.60
C ARG A 96 6.78 -7.85 -17.30
N SER A 97 5.48 -7.71 -17.43
CA SER A 97 4.79 -6.44 -17.10
C SER A 97 4.96 -6.05 -15.64
N ASP A 98 4.99 -7.03 -14.73
CA ASP A 98 5.28 -6.80 -13.31
C ASP A 98 6.70 -6.21 -13.11
N PHE A 99 7.72 -6.82 -13.71
CA PHE A 99 9.11 -6.35 -13.64
C PHE A 99 9.27 -4.95 -14.25
N GLU A 100 8.70 -4.73 -15.42
CA GLU A 100 8.79 -3.43 -16.11
C GLU A 100 8.13 -2.31 -15.28
N ALA A 101 6.96 -2.56 -14.71
CA ALA A 101 6.26 -1.57 -13.88
C ALA A 101 6.96 -1.31 -12.53
N ASN A 102 7.34 -2.38 -11.83
CA ASN A 102 7.84 -2.28 -10.46
C ASN A 102 9.35 -2.03 -10.38
N ALA A 103 10.17 -2.74 -11.16
CA ALA A 103 11.63 -2.58 -11.11
C ALA A 103 12.10 -1.45 -12.02
N ILE A 104 11.76 -1.50 -13.32
CA ILE A 104 12.20 -0.47 -14.28
C ILE A 104 11.50 0.86 -13.99
N GLY A 105 10.20 0.88 -13.71
CA GLY A 105 9.48 2.10 -13.34
C GLY A 105 10.05 2.78 -12.09
N THR A 106 10.41 2.00 -11.06
CA THR A 106 11.08 2.53 -9.87
C THR A 106 12.47 3.08 -10.20
N PHE A 107 13.27 2.36 -10.99
CA PHE A 107 14.57 2.82 -11.44
C PHE A 107 14.49 4.13 -12.22
N ASN A 108 13.56 4.24 -13.18
CA ASN A 108 13.36 5.47 -13.94
C ASN A 108 12.97 6.65 -13.03
N THR A 109 12.13 6.41 -12.03
CA THR A 109 11.69 7.45 -11.09
C THR A 109 12.82 7.88 -10.15
N LEU A 110 13.67 6.93 -9.71
CA LEU A 110 14.89 7.24 -8.93
C LEU A 110 15.90 8.06 -9.74
N GLU A 111 16.15 7.70 -11.00
CA GLU A 111 17.02 8.46 -11.88
C GLU A 111 16.46 9.85 -12.17
N ALA A 112 15.14 9.96 -12.34
CA ALA A 112 14.47 11.25 -12.48
C ALA A 112 14.68 12.14 -11.25
N ALA A 113 14.55 11.58 -10.04
CA ALA A 113 14.83 12.28 -8.78
C ALA A 113 16.29 12.70 -8.66
N ARG A 114 17.22 11.77 -8.87
CA ARG A 114 18.66 12.04 -8.78
C ARG A 114 19.15 13.10 -9.76
N LEU A 115 18.61 13.13 -10.96
CA LEU A 115 19.03 14.02 -12.04
C LEU A 115 18.21 15.32 -12.12
N SER A 116 17.23 15.52 -11.22
CA SER A 116 16.39 16.73 -11.21
C SER A 116 17.16 18.00 -10.85
N GLY A 117 18.23 17.89 -10.06
CA GLY A 117 18.96 19.02 -9.51
C GLY A 117 18.30 19.69 -8.30
N HIS A 118 17.14 19.20 -7.85
CA HIS A 118 16.34 19.74 -6.72
C HIS A 118 16.49 18.99 -5.40
N ASP A 119 17.23 17.87 -5.38
CA ASP A 119 17.39 17.01 -4.20
C ASP A 119 16.04 16.67 -3.51
N PRO A 120 15.07 16.08 -4.24
CA PRO A 120 13.76 15.83 -3.68
C PRO A 120 13.78 14.76 -2.58
N ILE A 121 12.81 14.83 -1.66
CA ILE A 121 12.49 13.71 -0.78
C ILE A 121 11.81 12.62 -1.62
N PHE A 122 12.25 11.37 -1.47
CA PHE A 122 11.72 10.24 -2.22
C PHE A 122 11.09 9.20 -1.28
N ILE A 123 9.77 9.05 -1.32
CA ILE A 123 9.04 8.05 -0.54
C ILE A 123 8.69 6.87 -1.44
N TYR A 124 9.09 5.67 -1.06
CA TYR A 124 8.83 4.45 -1.80
C TYR A 124 7.87 3.50 -1.07
N ALA A 125 6.79 3.14 -1.75
CA ALA A 125 5.88 2.11 -1.29
C ALA A 125 6.41 0.72 -1.67
N SER A 126 7.16 0.10 -0.77
CA SER A 126 7.55 -1.32 -0.81
C SER A 126 6.43 -2.19 -0.22
N THR A 127 6.70 -3.45 0.05
CA THR A 127 5.72 -4.45 0.49
C THR A 127 6.31 -5.39 1.54
N ASN A 128 5.45 -5.95 2.39
CA ASN A 128 5.80 -7.05 3.27
C ASN A 128 6.20 -8.34 2.51
N LYS A 129 5.86 -8.46 1.24
CA LYS A 129 6.22 -9.64 0.41
C LYS A 129 7.73 -9.77 0.15
N VAL A 130 8.51 -8.74 0.48
CA VAL A 130 9.99 -8.82 0.45
C VAL A 130 10.56 -9.77 1.53
N TYR A 131 9.77 -10.12 2.55
CA TYR A 131 10.15 -11.09 3.59
C TYR A 131 9.85 -12.55 3.21
N GLY A 132 9.21 -12.79 2.07
CA GLY A 132 8.91 -14.14 1.58
C GLY A 132 7.92 -14.91 2.44
N GLY A 133 8.13 -16.23 2.54
CA GLY A 133 7.29 -17.13 3.33
C GLY A 133 7.49 -17.00 4.84
N MET A 134 8.67 -16.55 5.27
CA MET A 134 9.12 -16.57 6.68
C MET A 134 9.06 -17.98 7.28
N ASP A 135 9.52 -18.99 6.52
CA ASP A 135 9.47 -20.40 6.91
C ASP A 135 10.36 -20.73 8.13
N ASP A 136 11.30 -19.84 8.43
CA ASP A 136 12.14 -19.86 9.62
C ASP A 136 11.42 -19.40 10.91
N VAL A 137 10.24 -18.80 10.78
CA VAL A 137 9.44 -18.28 11.89
C VAL A 137 8.36 -19.28 12.29
N ARG A 138 8.43 -19.76 13.53
CA ARG A 138 7.43 -20.68 14.06
C ARG A 138 6.07 -20.01 14.22
N VAL A 139 5.02 -20.67 13.69
CA VAL A 139 3.62 -20.27 13.81
C VAL A 139 2.83 -21.31 14.60
N VAL A 140 1.83 -20.84 15.33
CA VAL A 140 0.92 -21.65 16.15
C VAL A 140 -0.51 -21.40 15.71
N GLU A 141 -1.30 -22.46 15.70
CA GLU A 141 -2.73 -22.39 15.36
C GLU A 141 -3.58 -22.29 16.64
N ASP A 142 -4.45 -21.28 16.67
CA ASP A 142 -5.52 -21.13 17.66
C ASP A 142 -6.88 -21.50 17.08
N ALA A 143 -7.93 -21.35 17.88
CA ALA A 143 -9.30 -21.65 17.45
C ALA A 143 -9.72 -20.86 16.20
N THR A 144 -9.39 -19.57 16.11
CA THR A 144 -9.84 -18.65 15.04
C THR A 144 -8.73 -18.11 14.16
N ARG A 145 -7.47 -18.21 14.58
CA ARG A 145 -6.33 -17.60 13.88
C ARG A 145 -5.03 -18.38 14.01
N TRP A 146 -4.10 -18.08 13.12
CA TRP A 146 -2.68 -18.37 13.28
C TRP A 146 -1.96 -17.19 13.94
N HIS A 147 -0.89 -17.41 14.67
CA HIS A 147 -0.05 -16.36 15.22
C HIS A 147 1.44 -16.76 15.25
N TYR A 148 2.34 -15.79 15.35
CA TYR A 148 3.75 -16.06 15.58
C TYR A 148 3.99 -16.52 17.01
N ALA A 149 4.80 -17.58 17.17
CA ALA A 149 5.15 -18.08 18.48
C ALA A 149 6.14 -17.15 19.21
N ASP A 150 7.07 -16.59 18.46
CA ASP A 150 8.24 -15.89 19.04
C ASP A 150 8.31 -14.40 18.65
N LEU A 151 7.61 -13.96 17.58
CA LEU A 151 7.55 -12.55 17.16
C LEU A 151 6.32 -11.85 17.72
N VAL A 152 6.27 -11.64 19.04
CA VAL A 152 5.10 -11.09 19.74
C VAL A 152 4.68 -9.72 19.20
N ASN A 153 5.64 -8.87 18.82
CA ASN A 153 5.37 -7.55 18.27
C ASN A 153 5.17 -7.56 16.73
N GLY A 154 5.43 -8.68 16.09
CA GLY A 154 5.40 -8.83 14.63
C GLY A 154 6.77 -8.91 13.98
N CYS A 155 6.77 -8.94 12.65
CA CYS A 155 7.96 -9.02 11.82
C CYS A 155 8.76 -7.70 11.90
N PRO A 156 10.02 -7.70 12.39
CA PRO A 156 10.85 -6.50 12.43
C PRO A 156 11.55 -6.27 11.07
N GLU A 157 12.08 -5.04 10.84
CA GLU A 157 12.86 -4.73 9.63
C GLU A 157 14.18 -5.50 9.52
N THR A 158 14.61 -6.12 10.61
CA THR A 158 15.81 -6.98 10.66
C THR A 158 15.58 -8.40 10.17
N GLN A 159 14.31 -8.81 9.96
CA GLN A 159 13.99 -10.11 9.36
C GLN A 159 14.69 -10.22 7.99
N PRO A 160 15.36 -11.34 7.71
CA PRO A 160 15.98 -11.59 6.41
C PRO A 160 15.00 -11.40 5.26
N LEU A 161 15.51 -10.88 4.15
CA LEU A 161 14.72 -10.75 2.92
C LEU A 161 14.81 -12.04 2.12
N ASP A 162 13.65 -12.53 1.67
CA ASP A 162 13.53 -13.71 0.83
C ASP A 162 12.40 -13.47 -0.19
N PHE A 163 12.76 -12.85 -1.32
CA PHE A 163 11.80 -12.40 -2.31
C PHE A 163 11.07 -13.58 -2.96
N HIS A 164 9.81 -13.78 -2.64
CA HIS A 164 8.94 -14.76 -3.26
C HIS A 164 7.99 -14.12 -4.27
N SER A 165 7.64 -14.87 -5.33
CA SER A 165 6.89 -14.45 -6.52
C SER A 165 7.62 -13.36 -7.35
N PRO A 166 7.28 -13.22 -8.64
CA PRO A 166 7.79 -12.11 -9.45
C PRO A 166 7.50 -10.75 -8.84
N TYR A 167 6.31 -10.56 -8.21
CA TYR A 167 5.96 -9.35 -7.48
C TYR A 167 6.90 -9.06 -6.30
N GLY A 168 7.19 -10.06 -5.47
CA GLY A 168 8.14 -9.91 -4.37
C GLY A 168 9.54 -9.54 -4.86
N CYS A 169 9.99 -10.16 -5.96
CA CYS A 169 11.28 -9.87 -6.59
C CYS A 169 11.35 -8.46 -7.17
N SER A 170 10.35 -8.05 -7.93
CA SER A 170 10.33 -6.74 -8.58
C SER A 170 10.22 -5.59 -7.57
N LYS A 171 9.35 -5.72 -6.55
CA LYS A 171 9.23 -4.76 -5.45
C LYS A 171 10.47 -4.75 -4.57
N GLY A 172 11.06 -5.91 -4.30
CA GLY A 172 12.31 -6.06 -3.54
C GLY A 172 13.50 -5.42 -4.25
N THR A 173 13.56 -5.53 -5.58
CA THR A 173 14.54 -4.80 -6.40
C THR A 173 14.42 -3.28 -6.15
N GLY A 174 13.22 -2.71 -6.27
CA GLY A 174 12.97 -1.30 -5.96
C GLY A 174 13.37 -0.92 -4.53
N ASP A 175 12.97 -1.74 -3.53
CA ASP A 175 13.32 -1.56 -2.11
C ASP A 175 14.84 -1.39 -1.91
N GLN A 176 15.65 -2.26 -2.52
CA GLN A 176 17.10 -2.20 -2.37
C GLN A 176 17.73 -1.05 -3.16
N TYR A 177 17.25 -0.75 -4.37
CA TYR A 177 17.73 0.41 -5.13
C TYR A 177 17.44 1.73 -4.41
N VAL A 178 16.25 1.92 -3.87
CA VAL A 178 15.90 3.13 -3.10
C VAL A 178 16.83 3.34 -1.90
N ARG A 179 17.15 2.26 -1.18
CA ARG A 179 18.12 2.31 -0.06
C ARG A 179 19.52 2.64 -0.53
N ASP A 180 19.95 2.05 -1.64
CA ASP A 180 21.30 2.22 -2.14
C ASP A 180 21.52 3.62 -2.74
N TYR A 181 20.49 4.20 -3.35
CA TYR A 181 20.54 5.59 -3.83
C TYR A 181 20.75 6.59 -2.69
N ALA A 182 20.23 6.33 -1.50
CA ALA A 182 20.55 7.12 -0.32
C ALA A 182 22.02 6.99 0.08
N ARG A 183 22.59 5.77 -0.01
CA ARG A 183 23.99 5.49 0.39
C ARG A 183 25.00 6.05 -0.60
N ILE A 184 24.77 5.86 -1.90
CA ILE A 184 25.74 6.17 -2.94
C ILE A 184 25.59 7.60 -3.44
N TYR A 185 24.35 8.08 -3.61
CA TYR A 185 24.09 9.40 -4.20
C TYR A 185 23.58 10.43 -3.20
N GLY A 186 23.36 10.03 -1.94
CA GLY A 186 22.85 10.94 -0.90
C GLY A 186 21.36 11.28 -1.04
N LEU A 187 20.61 10.62 -1.94
CA LEU A 187 19.19 10.90 -2.15
C LEU A 187 18.42 10.76 -0.82
N ARG A 188 17.58 11.74 -0.52
CA ARG A 188 16.74 11.73 0.69
C ARG A 188 15.57 10.76 0.55
N SER A 189 15.87 9.46 0.46
CA SER A 189 14.88 8.43 0.19
C SER A 189 14.51 7.61 1.42
N VAL A 190 13.24 7.18 1.48
CA VAL A 190 12.67 6.36 2.56
C VAL A 190 11.89 5.21 1.94
N VAL A 191 12.05 4.01 2.50
CA VAL A 191 11.32 2.81 2.08
C VAL A 191 10.27 2.45 3.13
N PHE A 192 9.02 2.32 2.71
CA PHE A 192 7.93 1.80 3.52
C PHE A 192 7.51 0.41 3.05
N ARG A 193 7.82 -0.63 3.84
CA ARG A 193 7.36 -2.01 3.62
C ARG A 193 5.95 -2.16 4.17
N GLN A 194 4.99 -1.97 3.29
CA GLN A 194 3.57 -1.93 3.66
C GLN A 194 2.98 -3.33 3.75
N SER A 195 2.13 -3.53 4.76
CA SER A 195 1.26 -4.69 4.91
C SER A 195 -0.10 -4.43 4.24
N CYS A 196 -1.20 -4.89 4.80
CA CYS A 196 -2.53 -4.73 4.23
C CYS A 196 -3.10 -3.34 4.52
N ILE A 197 -2.89 -2.41 3.60
CA ILE A 197 -3.50 -1.07 3.67
C ILE A 197 -4.94 -1.15 3.18
N TYR A 198 -5.87 -0.51 3.89
CA TYR A 198 -7.27 -0.47 3.54
C TYR A 198 -7.92 0.89 3.85
N GLY A 199 -9.07 1.16 3.24
CA GLY A 199 -9.83 2.39 3.50
C GLY A 199 -10.72 2.81 2.33
N PRO A 200 -11.39 3.97 2.46
CA PRO A 200 -12.19 4.55 1.39
C PRO A 200 -11.41 4.73 0.09
N ARG A 201 -12.12 4.70 -1.04
CA ARG A 201 -11.53 4.81 -2.40
C ARG A 201 -10.69 3.61 -2.85
N GLN A 202 -10.70 2.51 -2.07
CA GLN A 202 -10.09 1.25 -2.49
C GLN A 202 -11.08 0.41 -3.29
N PHE A 203 -10.90 0.37 -4.60
CA PHE A 203 -11.65 -0.51 -5.50
C PHE A 203 -11.02 -1.90 -5.51
N GLY A 204 -11.18 -2.62 -4.39
CA GLY A 204 -10.63 -3.96 -4.21
C GLY A 204 -11.20 -4.98 -5.20
N ILE A 205 -10.36 -5.91 -5.60
CA ILE A 205 -10.73 -7.07 -6.42
C ILE A 205 -10.28 -8.35 -5.71
N GLU A 206 -10.75 -9.50 -6.13
CA GLU A 206 -10.50 -10.78 -5.45
C GLU A 206 -9.02 -11.08 -5.19
N ASP A 207 -8.15 -10.62 -6.11
CA ASP A 207 -6.71 -10.86 -6.03
C ASP A 207 -5.92 -9.74 -5.34
N GLN A 208 -6.58 -8.62 -4.99
CA GLN A 208 -5.88 -7.48 -4.41
C GLN A 208 -6.80 -6.59 -3.55
N GLY A 209 -6.37 -6.34 -2.31
CA GLY A 209 -7.14 -5.56 -1.34
C GLY A 209 -8.29 -6.40 -0.75
N TRP A 210 -7.97 -7.58 -0.22
CA TRP A 210 -8.92 -8.59 0.23
C TRP A 210 -10.01 -8.05 1.17
N LEU A 211 -9.66 -7.14 2.11
CA LEU A 211 -10.61 -6.55 3.05
C LEU A 211 -11.63 -5.65 2.33
N ALA A 212 -11.18 -4.79 1.44
CA ALA A 212 -12.06 -3.96 0.62
C ALA A 212 -12.88 -4.82 -0.36
N TRP A 213 -12.27 -5.82 -1.00
CA TRP A 213 -12.97 -6.73 -1.90
C TRP A 213 -14.12 -7.47 -1.20
N MET A 214 -13.84 -8.09 -0.04
CA MET A 214 -14.88 -8.82 0.68
C MET A 214 -16.00 -7.89 1.18
N THR A 215 -15.66 -6.67 1.60
CA THR A 215 -16.65 -5.66 1.98
C THR A 215 -17.53 -5.26 0.80
N ILE A 216 -16.92 -4.97 -0.36
CA ILE A 216 -17.63 -4.65 -1.60
C ILE A 216 -18.52 -5.81 -2.02
N ALA A 217 -17.97 -7.03 -2.04
CA ALA A 217 -18.71 -8.23 -2.44
C ALA A 217 -19.92 -8.50 -1.53
N ALA A 218 -19.74 -8.36 -0.22
CA ALA A 218 -20.82 -8.55 0.75
C ALA A 218 -21.95 -7.53 0.59
N VAL A 219 -21.60 -6.24 0.41
CA VAL A 219 -22.58 -5.16 0.23
C VAL A 219 -23.31 -5.27 -1.11
N THR A 220 -22.58 -5.63 -2.18
CA THR A 220 -23.14 -5.73 -3.55
C THR A 220 -23.73 -7.11 -3.89
N GLY A 221 -23.72 -8.07 -2.94
CA GLY A 221 -24.24 -9.42 -3.16
C GLY A 221 -23.42 -10.30 -4.09
N ARG A 222 -22.14 -10.00 -4.28
CA ARG A 222 -21.23 -10.82 -5.09
C ARG A 222 -20.75 -12.03 -4.29
N ARG A 223 -20.43 -13.11 -4.99
CA ARG A 223 -19.86 -14.33 -4.40
C ARG A 223 -18.49 -14.06 -3.79
N ILE A 224 -18.25 -14.52 -2.57
CA ILE A 224 -16.96 -14.49 -1.89
C ILE A 224 -16.38 -15.91 -1.87
N THR A 225 -15.12 -16.05 -2.28
CA THR A 225 -14.38 -17.32 -2.18
C THR A 225 -13.30 -17.19 -1.11
N ILE A 226 -13.31 -18.10 -0.14
CA ILE A 226 -12.29 -18.18 0.91
C ILE A 226 -11.26 -19.23 0.50
N TYR A 227 -10.03 -18.79 0.35
CA TYR A 227 -8.88 -19.65 0.03
C TYR A 227 -8.20 -20.10 1.32
N GLY A 228 -7.84 -21.40 1.38
CA GLY A 228 -7.29 -22.00 2.59
C GLY A 228 -8.31 -22.21 3.71
N ASP A 229 -7.86 -22.11 4.96
CA ASP A 229 -8.68 -22.37 6.13
C ASP A 229 -9.48 -21.14 6.63
N GLY A 230 -9.14 -19.94 6.16
CA GLY A 230 -9.73 -18.68 6.59
C GLY A 230 -9.18 -18.16 7.92
N LYS A 231 -8.21 -18.85 8.52
CA LYS A 231 -7.51 -18.48 9.75
C LYS A 231 -6.20 -17.70 9.48
N GLN A 232 -5.84 -17.51 8.21
CA GLN A 232 -4.68 -16.71 7.84
C GLN A 232 -4.77 -15.32 8.44
N VAL A 233 -3.70 -14.87 9.09
CA VAL A 233 -3.68 -13.58 9.79
C VAL A 233 -2.92 -12.53 8.99
N ARG A 234 -3.51 -11.36 8.92
CA ARG A 234 -2.89 -10.14 8.42
C ARG A 234 -3.13 -9.01 9.42
N ASP A 235 -2.15 -8.16 9.59
CA ASP A 235 -2.40 -6.85 10.18
C ASP A 235 -2.96 -5.91 9.11
N VAL A 236 -3.86 -5.05 9.53
CA VAL A 236 -4.53 -4.10 8.65
C VAL A 236 -4.30 -2.68 9.14
N LEU A 237 -3.90 -1.79 8.22
CA LEU A 237 -3.59 -0.40 8.49
C LEU A 237 -4.52 0.50 7.69
N HIS A 238 -5.26 1.37 8.39
CA HIS A 238 -6.10 2.34 7.70
C HIS A 238 -5.25 3.31 6.88
N VAL A 239 -5.75 3.69 5.71
CA VAL A 239 -5.00 4.57 4.78
C VAL A 239 -4.58 5.87 5.43
N ASP A 240 -5.43 6.50 6.26
CA ASP A 240 -5.08 7.76 6.93
C ASP A 240 -3.87 7.63 7.86
N ASP A 241 -3.72 6.51 8.57
CA ASP A 241 -2.54 6.25 9.39
C ASP A 241 -1.27 6.07 8.54
N LEU A 242 -1.39 5.44 7.35
CA LEU A 242 -0.28 5.37 6.41
C LEU A 242 0.13 6.76 5.91
N LEU A 243 -0.85 7.61 5.59
CA LEU A 243 -0.57 8.98 5.14
C LEU A 243 0.09 9.81 6.26
N ASP A 244 -0.29 9.59 7.52
CA ASP A 244 0.40 10.18 8.69
C ASP A 244 1.86 9.72 8.76
N ALA A 245 2.17 8.47 8.38
CA ALA A 245 3.54 7.98 8.32
C ALA A 245 4.36 8.67 7.22
N TYR A 246 3.77 8.90 6.04
CA TYR A 246 4.42 9.66 4.97
C TYR A 246 4.73 11.08 5.41
N ASP A 247 3.75 11.78 6.00
CA ASP A 247 3.93 13.13 6.52
C ASP A 247 5.04 13.18 7.58
N ALA A 248 5.04 12.24 8.54
CA ALA A 248 6.06 12.15 9.59
C ALA A 248 7.48 11.91 9.04
N ALA A 249 7.62 11.09 7.99
CA ALA A 249 8.91 10.83 7.37
C ALA A 249 9.41 12.04 6.57
N ILE A 250 8.54 12.76 5.89
CA ILE A 250 8.87 13.99 5.17
C ILE A 250 9.31 15.07 6.17
N GLU A 251 8.57 15.26 7.25
CA GLU A 251 8.90 16.22 8.31
C GLU A 251 10.24 15.90 9.00
N LYS A 252 10.51 14.60 9.22
CA LYS A 252 11.73 14.10 9.88
C LYS A 252 12.74 13.50 8.88
N ILE A 253 12.85 14.05 7.68
CA ILE A 253 13.65 13.44 6.61
C ILE A 253 15.11 13.27 7.00
N ASP A 254 15.69 14.14 7.81
CA ASP A 254 17.07 14.00 8.28
C ASP A 254 17.32 12.75 9.12
N VAL A 255 16.28 12.24 9.81
CA VAL A 255 16.30 10.97 10.53
C VAL A 255 15.92 9.81 9.61
N ALA A 256 14.95 10.02 8.72
CA ALA A 256 14.34 8.99 7.90
C ALA A 256 15.13 8.60 6.64
N LYS A 257 16.00 9.49 6.12
CA LYS A 257 16.74 9.25 4.88
C LYS A 257 17.59 7.98 4.94
N GLY A 258 17.48 7.15 3.90
CA GLY A 258 18.16 5.85 3.80
C GLY A 258 17.59 4.76 4.71
N ARG A 259 16.48 5.05 5.42
CA ARG A 259 15.85 4.08 6.34
C ARG A 259 14.75 3.29 5.64
N VAL A 260 14.46 2.16 6.27
CA VAL A 260 13.34 1.28 5.94
C VAL A 260 12.45 1.21 7.17
N TYR A 261 11.15 1.28 6.97
CA TYR A 261 10.15 1.13 8.02
C TYR A 261 9.06 0.14 7.60
N ASN A 262 8.70 -0.75 8.50
CA ASN A 262 7.51 -1.56 8.34
C ASN A 262 6.26 -0.73 8.63
N MET A 263 5.26 -0.84 7.74
CA MET A 263 4.00 -0.13 7.84
C MET A 263 2.85 -1.13 7.87
N GLY A 264 2.29 -1.35 9.04
CA GLY A 264 1.17 -2.23 9.27
C GLY A 264 0.41 -1.84 10.53
N GLY A 265 -0.70 -2.50 10.78
CA GLY A 265 -1.49 -2.31 12.00
C GLY A 265 -0.83 -2.89 13.26
N GLY A 266 0.21 -3.73 13.06
CA GLY A 266 0.92 -4.42 14.13
C GLY A 266 0.04 -5.42 14.88
N ALA A 267 0.56 -5.97 15.98
CA ALA A 267 -0.12 -7.00 16.75
C ALA A 267 -1.51 -6.59 17.32
N ARG A 268 -1.81 -5.29 17.37
CA ARG A 268 -3.11 -4.79 17.87
C ARG A 268 -4.21 -4.82 16.81
N ASN A 269 -3.86 -4.64 15.55
CA ASN A 269 -4.81 -4.56 14.42
C ASN A 269 -4.65 -5.78 13.51
N VAL A 270 -4.55 -6.97 14.10
CA VAL A 270 -4.53 -8.26 13.37
C VAL A 270 -5.92 -8.81 13.18
N LEU A 271 -6.13 -9.50 12.06
CA LEU A 271 -7.41 -10.06 11.71
C LEU A 271 -7.23 -11.38 10.92
N ALA A 272 -7.92 -12.43 11.33
CA ALA A 272 -8.03 -13.63 10.50
C ALA A 272 -8.93 -13.34 9.29
N VAL A 273 -8.46 -13.70 8.11
CA VAL A 273 -9.06 -13.31 6.80
C VAL A 273 -10.56 -13.64 6.71
N TRP A 274 -11.00 -14.74 7.31
CA TRP A 274 -12.43 -15.04 7.35
C TRP A 274 -12.94 -15.44 8.72
N ALA A 275 -12.20 -16.22 9.50
CA ALA A 275 -12.69 -16.73 10.79
C ALA A 275 -13.09 -15.60 11.76
N GLU A 276 -12.49 -14.43 11.63
CA GLU A 276 -12.80 -13.24 12.44
C GLU A 276 -13.44 -12.13 11.63
N PHE A 277 -12.95 -11.87 10.41
CA PHE A 277 -13.52 -10.80 9.57
C PHE A 277 -14.94 -11.14 9.09
N GLY A 278 -15.22 -12.41 8.77
CA GLY A 278 -16.56 -12.84 8.35
C GLY A 278 -17.65 -12.47 9.35
N PRO A 279 -17.57 -12.91 10.63
CA PRO A 279 -18.53 -12.52 11.67
C PRO A 279 -18.67 -11.02 11.88
N LEU A 280 -17.58 -10.25 11.79
CA LEU A 280 -17.61 -8.80 11.89
C LEU A 280 -18.38 -8.18 10.72
N LEU A 281 -18.11 -8.65 9.50
CA LEU A 281 -18.79 -8.18 8.30
C LEU A 281 -20.28 -8.55 8.28
N GLU A 282 -20.64 -9.77 8.75
CA GLU A 282 -22.02 -10.20 8.93
C GLU A 282 -22.79 -9.33 9.94
N LYS A 283 -22.13 -8.95 11.05
CA LYS A 283 -22.69 -8.03 12.04
C LYS A 283 -23.00 -6.66 11.43
N LEU A 284 -22.07 -6.11 10.66
CA LEU A 284 -22.25 -4.81 9.99
C LEU A 284 -23.33 -4.88 8.90
N LEU A 285 -23.42 -5.99 8.19
CA LEU A 285 -24.39 -6.20 7.12
C LEU A 285 -25.80 -6.56 7.63
N GLY A 286 -25.91 -7.05 8.87
CA GLY A 286 -27.16 -7.50 9.49
C GLY A 286 -27.69 -8.84 8.95
N ARG A 287 -26.88 -9.61 8.19
CA ARG A 287 -27.24 -10.92 7.64
C ARG A 287 -26.03 -11.82 7.48
N LYS A 288 -26.27 -13.12 7.37
CA LYS A 288 -25.24 -14.13 7.06
C LYS A 288 -24.73 -13.97 5.63
N ILE A 289 -23.48 -14.34 5.44
CA ILE A 289 -22.79 -14.31 4.16
C ILE A 289 -22.44 -15.75 3.76
N GLU A 290 -23.01 -16.21 2.66
CA GLU A 290 -22.61 -17.48 2.07
C GLU A 290 -21.28 -17.32 1.32
N VAL A 291 -20.33 -18.24 1.59
CA VAL A 291 -19.03 -18.23 0.97
C VAL A 291 -18.70 -19.57 0.30
N ALA A 292 -18.00 -19.50 -0.81
CA ALA A 292 -17.33 -20.65 -1.38
C ALA A 292 -15.97 -20.88 -0.70
N ARG A 293 -15.48 -22.10 -0.77
CA ARG A 293 -14.15 -22.47 -0.26
C ARG A 293 -13.31 -23.05 -1.37
N ALA A 294 -12.01 -22.72 -1.38
CA ALA A 294 -11.02 -23.23 -2.30
C ALA A 294 -9.72 -23.58 -1.56
N GLY A 295 -8.83 -24.30 -2.24
CA GLY A 295 -7.50 -24.63 -1.71
C GLY A 295 -6.62 -23.40 -1.46
N TRP A 296 -5.50 -23.60 -0.79
CA TRP A 296 -4.51 -22.55 -0.55
C TRP A 296 -3.98 -21.96 -1.86
N ARG A 297 -3.79 -20.66 -1.89
CA ARG A 297 -3.09 -19.99 -3.01
C ARG A 297 -1.58 -20.23 -2.89
N PRO A 298 -0.87 -20.44 -4.01
CA PRO A 298 0.59 -20.54 -3.98
C PRO A 298 1.22 -19.28 -3.36
N GLY A 299 2.17 -19.49 -2.45
CA GLY A 299 2.88 -18.38 -1.78
C GLY A 299 2.05 -17.61 -0.74
N ASP A 300 0.89 -18.14 -0.34
CA ASP A 300 0.12 -17.50 0.74
C ASP A 300 0.74 -17.80 2.11
N GLN A 301 0.97 -16.74 2.89
CA GLN A 301 1.52 -16.82 4.23
C GLN A 301 0.38 -17.12 5.23
N ARG A 302 0.63 -17.99 6.22
CA ARG A 302 -0.32 -18.21 7.32
C ARG A 302 -0.46 -17.00 8.21
N VAL A 303 0.64 -16.31 8.48
CA VAL A 303 0.69 -15.13 9.36
C VAL A 303 1.57 -14.07 8.73
N PHE A 304 1.11 -12.84 8.76
CA PHE A 304 1.96 -11.66 8.67
C PHE A 304 1.34 -10.51 9.47
N TYR A 305 2.13 -9.95 10.37
CA TYR A 305 1.90 -8.64 10.96
C TYR A 305 3.25 -7.97 11.27
N ALA A 306 3.29 -6.66 11.07
CA ALA A 306 4.50 -5.85 11.14
C ALA A 306 4.82 -5.42 12.56
N ASP A 307 6.09 -5.42 12.93
CA ASP A 307 6.57 -4.60 14.04
C ASP A 307 6.88 -3.19 13.53
N PHE A 308 6.14 -2.19 14.01
CA PHE A 308 6.35 -0.78 13.70
C PHE A 308 7.14 -0.03 14.80
N GLY A 309 7.77 -0.75 15.73
CA GLY A 309 8.52 -0.16 16.86
C GLY A 309 9.62 0.81 16.42
N LYS A 310 10.26 0.55 15.28
CA LYS A 310 11.24 1.45 14.69
C LYS A 310 10.61 2.77 14.23
N ALA A 311 9.50 2.72 13.51
CA ALA A 311 8.77 3.94 13.08
C ALA A 311 8.29 4.75 14.28
N ARG A 312 7.80 4.09 15.35
CA ARG A 312 7.44 4.76 16.61
C ARG A 312 8.62 5.49 17.21
N LYS A 313 9.77 4.84 17.32
CA LYS A 313 10.98 5.40 17.94
C LYS A 313 11.56 6.57 17.13
N GLU A 314 11.70 6.41 15.82
CA GLU A 314 12.42 7.36 14.96
C GLU A 314 11.51 8.46 14.42
N LEU A 315 10.27 8.11 14.01
CA LEU A 315 9.33 9.05 13.43
C LEU A 315 8.29 9.58 14.44
N GLY A 316 8.14 8.93 15.61
CA GLY A 316 7.05 9.22 16.55
C GLY A 316 5.68 8.79 16.01
N TRP A 317 5.66 7.87 15.05
CA TRP A 317 4.45 7.40 14.39
C TRP A 317 4.00 6.04 14.94
N GLU A 318 2.70 5.92 15.14
CA GLU A 318 2.01 4.65 15.38
C GLU A 318 0.59 4.70 14.84
N PRO A 319 -0.04 3.55 14.51
CA PRO A 319 -1.44 3.51 14.11
C PRO A 319 -2.36 4.07 15.19
N LYS A 320 -3.29 4.94 14.79
CA LYS A 320 -4.29 5.57 15.67
C LYS A 320 -5.68 5.01 15.45
N ILE A 321 -5.99 4.56 14.24
CA ILE A 321 -7.30 4.04 13.87
C ILE A 321 -7.37 2.56 14.24
N GLY A 322 -8.27 2.23 15.17
CA GLY A 322 -8.49 0.87 15.62
C GLY A 322 -9.20 0.02 14.54
N LEU A 323 -9.09 -1.29 14.70
CA LEU A 323 -9.60 -2.29 13.74
C LEU A 323 -11.10 -2.08 13.42
N GLU A 324 -11.94 -2.02 14.46
CA GLU A 324 -13.40 -1.93 14.29
C GLU A 324 -13.81 -0.59 13.64
N ASP A 325 -13.27 0.53 14.13
CA ASP A 325 -13.55 1.86 13.59
C ASP A 325 -13.15 1.97 12.11
N GLY A 326 -11.95 1.51 11.77
CA GLY A 326 -11.48 1.56 10.38
C GLY A 326 -12.31 0.68 9.44
N ILE A 327 -12.71 -0.52 9.87
CA ILE A 327 -13.57 -1.42 9.08
C ILE A 327 -14.96 -0.81 8.92
N GLU A 328 -15.53 -0.20 9.96
CA GLU A 328 -16.82 0.49 9.88
C GLU A 328 -16.78 1.67 8.90
N ARG A 329 -15.70 2.47 8.89
CA ARG A 329 -15.50 3.55 7.92
C ARG A 329 -15.47 3.04 6.48
N LEU A 330 -14.73 1.95 6.21
CA LEU A 330 -14.71 1.33 4.90
C LEU A 330 -16.10 0.79 4.52
N PHE A 331 -16.77 0.07 5.42
CA PHE A 331 -18.09 -0.50 5.19
C PHE A 331 -19.12 0.58 4.84
N ARG A 332 -19.17 1.66 5.62
CA ARG A 332 -20.05 2.82 5.38
C ARG A 332 -19.75 3.47 4.02
N TRP A 333 -18.48 3.68 3.71
CA TRP A 333 -18.09 4.22 2.40
C TRP A 333 -18.58 3.34 1.25
N VAL A 334 -18.44 2.02 1.34
CA VAL A 334 -18.94 1.09 0.32
C VAL A 334 -20.47 1.17 0.21
N GLN A 335 -21.20 1.21 1.35
CA GLN A 335 -22.66 1.33 1.35
C GLN A 335 -23.14 2.62 0.67
N GLU A 336 -22.52 3.75 0.98
CA GLU A 336 -22.87 5.06 0.42
C GLU A 336 -22.53 5.19 -1.07
N ASN A 337 -21.60 4.38 -1.56
CA ASN A 337 -21.05 4.47 -2.91
C ASN A 337 -21.29 3.20 -3.75
N GLN A 338 -22.35 2.43 -3.48
CA GLN A 338 -22.63 1.17 -4.18
C GLN A 338 -22.67 1.31 -5.71
N ALA A 339 -23.14 2.45 -6.22
CA ALA A 339 -23.20 2.73 -7.66
C ALA A 339 -21.81 2.79 -8.34
N LEU A 340 -20.72 2.86 -7.56
CA LEU A 340 -19.36 2.84 -8.09
C LEU A 340 -18.84 1.41 -8.35
N PHE A 341 -19.52 0.37 -7.90
CA PHE A 341 -19.11 -1.02 -8.00
C PHE A 341 -20.02 -1.82 -8.92
#